data_eb974bf9478b39fef91ea7998c8f86e0
#
_entry.id   eb974bf9478b39fef91ea7998c8f86e0
#
_cell.length_a   1.000
_cell.length_b   1.000
_cell.length_c   1.000
_cell.angle_alpha   90.00
_cell.angle_beta   90.00
_cell.angle_gamma   90.00
#
_symmetry.space_group_name_H-M   'P 1'
#
loop_
_entity.id
_entity.type
_entity.pdbx_description
1 polymer ?
#
loop_
_entity_poly.entity_id
_entity_poly.type
_entity_poly.pdbx_seq_one_letter_code
_entity_poly.pdbx_strand_id
1 'polypeptide(L)'
;MRWTIKPKPKQEDIDTLANALNVDSLVAQLLLQRGISTFEEAKHFFRPQLSDLHDPFLMKDMDIAVERIEEAIANGENILVYGDYDVDGTTAVALMSSYLLSYYPNVATYIPDRYDEGYGVSFKGIDFAEDNDFTLIVALDCGVKAIDKVAYAKEKGIDFIICDHHRPGTILPSAVAVLDPKREDCSYPYDELCGCGVGFKLIQALGSRRGETIDDVIYYLDLVATAIGADIVPITGENRILAYYGLQVINQQPRIGFKAIIDQINKKELTITDVVFIIAPRINAAGRMKHGQHAVNLLTETNMDQAIQFASEIEKFNTDRRGLDQEITIEALGQIQENEEQEGFTSVVYKDTWHKGVIGIVASRLTETYYRPTLVFTKSGDKLAASARSVRGFDVYNALEGCSDYIEQFGGHKYAAGLTLLEEQYNNFKHQFEKVVKETIDPQMLIPEITIDAVIELKDINPKLMRILKQFAPFGPGNMSPVFMAENLQDTGYAKGVGKEEAHLKLSVVQQDSHKIDGIGFNMGDKLSLVTGRKPFNAVFSIDENEWQGNVSLQLKLKDIK
;
A
#
# COMPACT_ATOMS: atom_id res chain seq x y z
N MET A 1 -8.24 -23.44 2.56
CA MET A 1 -8.08 -22.42 1.47
C MET A 1 -8.64 -22.96 0.16
N ARG A 2 -9.24 -22.09 -0.66
CA ARG A 2 -9.69 -22.41 -2.03
C ARG A 2 -8.55 -22.07 -3.00
N TRP A 3 -8.28 -22.95 -3.96
CA TRP A 3 -7.32 -22.73 -5.02
C TRP A 3 -8.06 -22.40 -6.30
N THR A 4 -7.73 -21.27 -6.92
CA THR A 4 -8.39 -20.83 -8.15
C THR A 4 -7.33 -20.54 -9.20
N ILE A 5 -7.34 -21.31 -10.28
CA ILE A 5 -6.42 -21.12 -11.40
C ILE A 5 -6.99 -20.01 -12.29
N LYS A 6 -6.16 -19.02 -12.62
CA LYS A 6 -6.55 -17.98 -13.58
C LYS A 6 -6.87 -18.59 -14.93
N PRO A 7 -7.84 -18.04 -15.66
CA PRO A 7 -8.11 -18.46 -17.03
C PRO A 7 -6.82 -18.42 -17.86
N LYS A 8 -6.54 -19.51 -18.57
CA LYS A 8 -5.43 -19.55 -19.51
C LYS A 8 -5.81 -18.73 -20.75
N PRO A 9 -4.97 -17.79 -21.22
CA PRO A 9 -5.17 -17.10 -22.48
C PRO A 9 -5.25 -18.11 -23.66
N LYS A 10 -5.76 -17.67 -24.80
CA LYS A 10 -5.82 -18.54 -25.99
C LYS A 10 -4.41 -18.98 -26.39
N GLN A 11 -4.28 -20.24 -26.76
CA GLN A 11 -2.97 -20.80 -27.11
C GLN A 11 -2.31 -20.06 -28.28
N GLU A 12 -3.11 -19.62 -29.24
CA GLU A 12 -2.65 -18.83 -30.41
C GLU A 12 -1.99 -17.50 -29.97
N ASP A 13 -2.59 -16.80 -28.98
CA ASP A 13 -2.04 -15.55 -28.44
C ASP A 13 -0.74 -15.82 -27.68
N ILE A 14 -0.70 -16.92 -26.90
CA ILE A 14 0.50 -17.35 -26.19
C ILE A 14 1.64 -17.64 -27.16
N ASP A 15 1.36 -18.43 -28.21
CA ASP A 15 2.39 -18.82 -29.19
C ASP A 15 2.87 -17.61 -29.99
N THR A 16 1.97 -16.71 -30.36
CA THR A 16 2.30 -15.46 -31.05
C THR A 16 3.24 -14.59 -30.23
N LEU A 17 2.90 -14.33 -28.97
CA LEU A 17 3.72 -13.49 -28.09
C LEU A 17 5.04 -14.19 -27.72
N ALA A 18 5.02 -15.49 -27.46
CA ALA A 18 6.21 -16.28 -27.14
C ALA A 18 7.23 -16.23 -28.29
N ASN A 19 6.76 -16.40 -29.53
CA ASN A 19 7.60 -16.31 -30.72
C ASN A 19 8.14 -14.89 -30.92
N ALA A 20 7.30 -13.86 -30.78
CA ALA A 20 7.71 -12.47 -30.97
C ALA A 20 8.80 -12.04 -29.97
N LEU A 21 8.74 -12.55 -28.73
CA LEU A 21 9.68 -12.24 -27.64
C LEU A 21 10.85 -13.24 -27.56
N ASN A 22 10.78 -14.37 -28.26
CA ASN A 22 11.70 -15.49 -28.11
C ASN A 22 11.82 -15.99 -26.65
N VAL A 23 10.68 -16.20 -26.00
CA VAL A 23 10.56 -16.68 -24.62
C VAL A 23 9.71 -17.95 -24.54
N ASP A 24 9.77 -18.63 -23.39
CA ASP A 24 8.94 -19.80 -23.13
C ASP A 24 7.44 -19.42 -23.03
N SER A 25 6.54 -20.32 -23.46
CA SER A 25 5.09 -20.10 -23.44
C SER A 25 4.56 -19.69 -22.04
N LEU A 26 5.19 -20.17 -20.96
CA LEU A 26 4.85 -19.75 -19.60
C LEU A 26 5.03 -18.24 -19.38
N VAL A 27 6.12 -17.68 -19.88
CA VAL A 27 6.40 -16.23 -19.75
C VAL A 27 5.37 -15.42 -20.56
N ALA A 28 5.05 -15.85 -21.78
CA ALA A 28 4.03 -15.22 -22.61
C ALA A 28 2.63 -15.29 -21.94
N GLN A 29 2.27 -16.44 -21.34
CA GLN A 29 1.04 -16.57 -20.57
C GLN A 29 0.97 -15.57 -19.41
N LEU A 30 2.05 -15.43 -18.64
CA LEU A 30 2.12 -14.50 -17.51
C LEU A 30 1.99 -13.03 -17.95
N LEU A 31 2.54 -12.67 -19.11
CA LEU A 31 2.41 -11.33 -19.70
C LEU A 31 0.98 -11.05 -20.16
N LEU A 32 0.37 -11.99 -20.91
CA LEU A 32 -1.02 -11.88 -21.37
C LEU A 32 -2.01 -11.74 -20.20
N GLN A 33 -1.78 -12.46 -19.09
CA GLN A 33 -2.60 -12.34 -17.87
C GLN A 33 -2.47 -10.98 -17.18
N ARG A 34 -1.47 -10.17 -17.58
CA ARG A 34 -1.25 -8.78 -17.14
C ARG A 34 -1.69 -7.74 -18.18
N GLY A 35 -2.35 -8.20 -19.25
CA GLY A 35 -2.80 -7.34 -20.35
C GLY A 35 -1.69 -6.92 -21.32
N ILE A 36 -0.53 -7.57 -21.27
CA ILE A 36 0.61 -7.30 -22.16
C ILE A 36 0.56 -8.30 -23.31
N SER A 37 0.26 -7.81 -24.51
CA SER A 37 -0.08 -8.65 -25.66
C SER A 37 0.86 -8.46 -26.87
N THR A 38 1.67 -7.41 -26.87
CA THR A 38 2.56 -7.06 -27.98
C THR A 38 4.02 -7.03 -27.57
N PHE A 39 4.92 -7.07 -28.56
CA PHE A 39 6.35 -6.91 -28.36
C PHE A 39 6.70 -5.55 -27.70
N GLU A 40 6.09 -4.46 -28.19
CA GLU A 40 6.39 -3.12 -27.67
C GLU A 40 5.89 -2.97 -26.23
N GLU A 41 4.68 -3.44 -25.90
CA GLU A 41 4.19 -3.45 -24.50
C GLU A 41 5.11 -4.26 -23.58
N ALA A 42 5.57 -5.43 -24.02
CA ALA A 42 6.51 -6.25 -23.26
C ALA A 42 7.86 -5.57 -23.06
N LYS A 43 8.35 -4.87 -24.10
CA LYS A 43 9.59 -4.07 -24.03
C LYS A 43 9.47 -2.96 -23.00
N HIS A 44 8.39 -2.17 -23.00
CA HIS A 44 8.14 -1.13 -21.99
C HIS A 44 7.98 -1.73 -20.58
N PHE A 45 7.32 -2.87 -20.47
CA PHE A 45 7.16 -3.57 -19.19
C PHE A 45 8.49 -4.02 -18.60
N PHE A 46 9.37 -4.66 -19.39
CA PHE A 46 10.65 -5.17 -18.91
C PHE A 46 11.75 -4.10 -18.84
N ARG A 47 11.62 -3.02 -19.57
CA ARG A 47 12.59 -1.93 -19.67
C ARG A 47 11.88 -0.58 -19.58
N PRO A 48 11.29 -0.26 -18.43
CA PRO A 48 10.61 1.02 -18.26
C PRO A 48 11.60 2.18 -18.51
N GLN A 49 11.12 3.22 -19.18
CA GLN A 49 11.90 4.41 -19.50
C GLN A 49 11.23 5.63 -18.88
N LEU A 50 12.02 6.57 -18.33
CA LEU A 50 11.50 7.85 -17.84
C LEU A 50 10.84 8.69 -18.93
N SER A 51 11.26 8.49 -20.19
CA SER A 51 10.63 9.11 -21.38
C SER A 51 9.22 8.63 -21.66
N ASP A 52 8.78 7.52 -21.05
CA ASP A 52 7.43 6.98 -21.22
C ASP A 52 6.43 7.59 -20.20
N LEU A 53 6.91 8.46 -19.30
CA LEU A 53 6.04 9.24 -18.42
C LEU A 53 5.24 10.24 -19.25
N HIS A 54 3.96 10.35 -18.95
CA HIS A 54 3.07 11.29 -19.64
C HIS A 54 3.43 12.73 -19.33
N ASP A 55 3.16 13.62 -20.28
CA ASP A 55 3.29 15.06 -20.07
C ASP A 55 2.38 15.50 -18.90
N PRO A 56 2.94 16.14 -17.86
CA PRO A 56 2.13 16.58 -16.71
C PRO A 56 1.05 17.57 -17.09
N PHE A 57 1.22 18.37 -18.15
CA PHE A 57 0.22 19.34 -18.61
C PHE A 57 -1.01 18.70 -19.27
N LEU A 58 -1.04 17.36 -19.45
CA LEU A 58 -2.28 16.65 -19.81
C LEU A 58 -3.24 16.53 -18.61
N MET A 59 -2.75 16.72 -17.39
CA MET A 59 -3.61 16.73 -16.20
C MET A 59 -4.38 18.04 -16.13
N LYS A 60 -5.69 17.92 -15.94
CA LYS A 60 -6.59 19.07 -15.87
C LYS A 60 -6.14 20.05 -14.79
N ASP A 61 -6.18 21.35 -15.07
CA ASP A 61 -5.78 22.47 -14.23
C ASP A 61 -4.27 22.55 -13.89
N MET A 62 -3.41 21.72 -14.51
CA MET A 62 -1.95 21.73 -14.24
C MET A 62 -1.30 23.08 -14.59
N ASP A 63 -1.69 23.69 -15.71
CA ASP A 63 -1.24 25.02 -16.14
C ASP A 63 -1.62 26.08 -15.12
N ILE A 64 -2.88 26.06 -14.63
CA ILE A 64 -3.38 27.00 -13.62
C ILE A 64 -2.64 26.84 -12.29
N ALA A 65 -2.39 25.60 -11.87
CA ALA A 65 -1.64 25.30 -10.64
C ALA A 65 -0.20 25.86 -10.72
N VAL A 66 0.47 25.62 -11.83
CA VAL A 66 1.84 26.13 -12.08
C VAL A 66 1.85 27.65 -12.07
N GLU A 67 0.96 28.29 -12.82
CA GLU A 67 0.87 29.77 -12.88
C GLU A 67 0.63 30.39 -11.50
N ARG A 68 -0.27 29.81 -10.68
CA ARG A 68 -0.55 30.32 -9.32
C ARG A 68 0.64 30.20 -8.38
N ILE A 69 1.42 29.10 -8.47
CA ILE A 69 2.64 28.93 -7.68
C ILE A 69 3.72 29.92 -8.15
N GLU A 70 3.92 30.08 -9.46
CA GLU A 70 4.86 31.06 -10.01
C GLU A 70 4.50 32.49 -9.59
N GLU A 71 3.20 32.84 -9.59
CA GLU A 71 2.70 34.13 -9.09
C GLU A 71 3.00 34.32 -7.61
N ALA A 72 2.74 33.31 -6.76
CA ALA A 72 3.05 33.37 -5.34
C ALA A 72 4.54 33.64 -5.10
N ILE A 73 5.41 32.93 -5.83
CA ILE A 73 6.85 33.12 -5.75
C ILE A 73 7.27 34.52 -6.19
N ALA A 74 6.73 35.01 -7.31
CA ALA A 74 7.03 36.34 -7.83
C ALA A 74 6.60 37.47 -6.88
N ASN A 75 5.50 37.27 -6.17
CA ASN A 75 4.97 38.23 -5.20
C ASN A 75 5.59 38.08 -3.80
N GLY A 76 6.41 37.07 -3.56
CA GLY A 76 7.02 36.80 -2.23
C GLY A 76 6.03 36.26 -1.19
N GLU A 77 4.94 35.59 -1.63
CA GLU A 77 3.88 35.05 -0.78
C GLU A 77 4.38 33.85 0.05
N ASN A 78 3.76 33.63 1.21
CA ASN A 78 4.01 32.43 2.00
C ASN A 78 3.16 31.25 1.47
N ILE A 79 3.81 30.11 1.20
CA ILE A 79 3.18 28.89 0.69
C ILE A 79 3.18 27.83 1.78
N LEU A 80 1.98 27.30 2.10
CA LEU A 80 1.83 26.17 3.02
C LEU A 80 1.67 24.86 2.23
N VAL A 81 2.59 23.95 2.38
CA VAL A 81 2.50 22.58 1.84
C VAL A 81 1.77 21.72 2.88
N TYR A 82 0.56 21.33 2.56
CA TYR A 82 -0.36 20.61 3.43
C TYR A 82 -0.51 19.17 2.94
N GLY A 83 -0.58 18.19 3.82
CA GLY A 83 -0.87 16.80 3.43
C GLY A 83 -1.43 15.97 4.58
N ASP A 84 -1.90 14.77 4.28
CA ASP A 84 -2.40 13.88 5.33
C ASP A 84 -1.26 13.23 6.14
N TYR A 85 -1.61 12.56 7.24
CA TYR A 85 -0.67 12.02 8.24
C TYR A 85 -0.16 10.60 7.92
N ASP A 86 -0.59 9.98 6.85
CA ASP A 86 -0.10 8.64 6.44
C ASP A 86 1.17 8.72 5.58
N VAL A 87 1.59 7.60 5.00
CA VAL A 87 2.84 7.57 4.22
C VAL A 87 2.71 8.36 2.94
N ASP A 88 1.59 8.26 2.22
CA ASP A 88 1.40 8.97 0.96
C ASP A 88 1.38 10.49 1.22
N GLY A 89 0.57 10.97 2.16
CA GLY A 89 0.51 12.38 2.52
C GLY A 89 1.85 12.93 3.03
N THR A 90 2.53 12.24 3.96
CA THR A 90 3.80 12.72 4.53
C THR A 90 4.94 12.70 3.51
N THR A 91 5.00 11.71 2.61
CA THR A 91 5.98 11.68 1.52
C THR A 91 5.69 12.74 0.47
N ALA A 92 4.42 13.01 0.16
CA ALA A 92 4.01 14.07 -0.75
C ALA A 92 4.37 15.46 -0.22
N VAL A 93 4.15 15.71 1.09
CA VAL A 93 4.58 16.96 1.74
C VAL A 93 6.10 17.10 1.73
N ALA A 94 6.83 16.03 2.06
CA ALA A 94 8.29 16.04 2.02
C ALA A 94 8.83 16.30 0.60
N LEU A 95 8.20 15.71 -0.41
CA LEU A 95 8.51 15.88 -1.82
C LEU A 95 8.34 17.33 -2.26
N MET A 96 7.15 17.90 -2.10
CA MET A 96 6.80 19.24 -2.56
C MET A 96 7.56 20.31 -1.79
N SER A 97 7.65 20.20 -0.45
CA SER A 97 8.37 21.18 0.37
C SER A 97 9.87 21.17 0.06
N SER A 98 10.50 20.00 -0.09
CA SER A 98 11.92 19.91 -0.44
C SER A 98 12.21 20.52 -1.81
N TYR A 99 11.31 20.32 -2.79
CA TYR A 99 11.46 20.88 -4.13
C TYR A 99 11.32 22.41 -4.09
N LEU A 100 10.26 22.94 -3.51
CA LEU A 100 10.05 24.40 -3.44
C LEU A 100 11.14 25.08 -2.64
N LEU A 101 11.55 24.55 -1.47
CA LEU A 101 12.61 25.12 -0.64
C LEU A 101 13.98 25.13 -1.33
N SER A 102 14.19 24.33 -2.38
CA SER A 102 15.45 24.37 -3.14
C SER A 102 15.69 25.70 -3.85
N TYR A 103 14.65 26.51 -4.06
CA TYR A 103 14.76 27.78 -4.77
C TYR A 103 13.84 28.90 -4.21
N TYR A 104 12.95 28.59 -3.28
CA TYR A 104 12.06 29.56 -2.68
C TYR A 104 11.94 29.34 -1.15
N PRO A 105 12.32 30.33 -0.31
CA PRO A 105 12.44 30.12 1.12
C PRO A 105 11.12 30.24 1.91
N ASN A 106 10.08 30.89 1.36
CA ASN A 106 8.84 31.17 2.09
C ASN A 106 7.87 29.99 2.00
N VAL A 107 8.31 28.81 2.43
CA VAL A 107 7.55 27.57 2.40
C VAL A 107 7.57 26.93 3.79
N ALA A 108 6.41 26.52 4.29
CA ALA A 108 6.29 25.71 5.48
C ALA A 108 5.42 24.47 5.22
N THR A 109 5.42 23.54 6.15
CA THR A 109 4.66 22.29 6.06
C THR A 109 3.61 22.19 7.16
N TYR A 110 2.49 21.54 6.87
CA TYR A 110 1.45 21.24 7.84
C TYR A 110 0.91 19.83 7.65
N ILE A 111 0.86 19.08 8.73
CA ILE A 111 0.20 17.76 8.80
C ILE A 111 -0.89 17.88 9.87
N PRO A 112 -2.16 17.52 9.61
CA PRO A 112 -3.21 17.57 10.61
C PRO A 112 -2.99 16.53 11.72
N ASP A 113 -3.43 16.86 12.95
CA ASP A 113 -3.43 15.87 14.02
C ASP A 113 -4.53 14.83 13.79
N ARG A 114 -4.12 13.57 13.79
CA ARG A 114 -5.00 12.43 13.52
C ARG A 114 -6.21 12.34 14.46
N TYR A 115 -6.04 12.78 15.70
CA TYR A 115 -7.04 12.62 16.76
C TYR A 115 -7.92 13.83 16.93
N ASP A 116 -7.32 15.02 16.81
CA ASP A 116 -7.99 16.31 17.04
C ASP A 116 -8.65 16.88 15.77
N GLU A 117 -8.03 16.63 14.61
CA GLU A 117 -8.45 17.22 13.33
C GLU A 117 -9.06 16.19 12.38
N GLY A 118 -8.63 14.93 12.48
CA GLY A 118 -9.09 13.84 11.62
C GLY A 118 -8.29 13.74 10.32
N TYR A 119 -8.91 13.13 9.30
CA TYR A 119 -8.29 12.89 8.00
C TYR A 119 -8.53 14.07 7.05
N GLY A 120 -7.47 14.44 6.32
CA GLY A 120 -7.52 15.41 5.23
C GLY A 120 -7.51 16.87 5.70
N VAL A 121 -8.06 17.78 4.88
CA VAL A 121 -8.07 19.22 5.17
C VAL A 121 -8.92 19.52 6.40
N SER A 122 -8.40 20.32 7.34
CA SER A 122 -9.06 20.73 8.57
C SER A 122 -9.26 22.24 8.64
N PHE A 123 -10.26 22.69 9.42
CA PHE A 123 -10.43 24.11 9.73
C PHE A 123 -9.25 24.67 10.53
N LYS A 124 -8.71 23.91 11.48
CA LYS A 124 -7.53 24.31 12.26
C LYS A 124 -6.30 24.55 11.39
N GLY A 125 -6.08 23.71 10.35
CA GLY A 125 -4.99 23.91 9.41
C GLY A 125 -5.16 25.17 8.57
N ILE A 126 -6.40 25.55 8.25
CA ILE A 126 -6.70 26.82 7.56
C ILE A 126 -6.54 28.02 8.50
N ASP A 127 -6.98 27.91 9.75
CA ASP A 127 -6.77 28.95 10.76
C ASP A 127 -5.26 29.14 11.02
N PHE A 128 -4.48 28.05 11.07
CA PHE A 128 -3.02 28.12 11.15
C PHE A 128 -2.42 28.87 9.95
N ALA A 129 -2.95 28.65 8.75
CA ALA A 129 -2.48 29.35 7.56
C ALA A 129 -2.76 30.85 7.65
N GLU A 130 -3.97 31.25 8.08
CA GLU A 130 -4.33 32.65 8.29
C GLU A 130 -3.47 33.31 9.35
N ASP A 131 -3.32 32.67 10.53
CA ASP A 131 -2.55 33.19 11.68
C ASP A 131 -1.07 33.41 11.37
N ASN A 132 -0.53 32.75 10.32
CA ASN A 132 0.87 32.81 9.92
C ASN A 132 1.06 33.45 8.51
N ASP A 133 0.08 34.20 8.03
CA ASP A 133 0.14 34.97 6.78
C ASP A 133 0.43 34.10 5.52
N PHE A 134 -0.05 32.86 5.48
CA PHE A 134 -0.03 32.03 4.27
C PHE A 134 -1.20 32.42 3.36
N THR A 135 -0.91 32.66 2.08
CA THR A 135 -1.92 33.03 1.08
C THR A 135 -2.20 31.93 0.08
N LEU A 136 -1.36 30.89 0.06
CA LEU A 136 -1.52 29.71 -0.80
C LEU A 136 -1.29 28.43 -0.01
N ILE A 137 -2.26 27.51 -0.08
CA ILE A 137 -2.13 26.13 0.41
C ILE A 137 -2.02 25.20 -0.78
N VAL A 138 -0.93 24.39 -0.84
CA VAL A 138 -0.80 23.26 -1.75
C VAL A 138 -1.10 22.00 -0.96
N ALA A 139 -2.34 21.49 -1.13
CA ALA A 139 -2.82 20.30 -0.45
C ALA A 139 -2.49 19.04 -1.26
N LEU A 140 -1.86 18.06 -0.62
CA LEU A 140 -1.35 16.85 -1.23
C LEU A 140 -2.01 15.62 -0.58
N ASP A 141 -2.42 14.67 -1.40
CA ASP A 141 -3.08 13.43 -0.96
C ASP A 141 -4.38 13.67 -0.17
N CYS A 142 -5.00 14.82 -0.35
CA CYS A 142 -6.25 15.17 0.30
C CYS A 142 -6.87 16.40 -0.36
N GLY A 143 -8.16 16.61 -0.11
CA GLY A 143 -8.81 17.87 -0.43
C GLY A 143 -9.87 17.78 -1.51
N VAL A 144 -9.91 16.76 -2.37
CA VAL A 144 -10.87 16.68 -3.50
C VAL A 144 -12.35 16.69 -3.07
N LYS A 145 -12.63 16.39 -1.80
CA LYS A 145 -13.98 16.45 -1.20
C LYS A 145 -14.16 17.55 -0.16
N ALA A 146 -13.15 18.40 0.05
CA ALA A 146 -13.12 19.40 1.12
C ALA A 146 -13.84 20.71 0.73
N ILE A 147 -15.10 20.62 0.26
CA ILE A 147 -15.85 21.76 -0.31
C ILE A 147 -15.99 22.91 0.70
N ASP A 148 -16.46 22.62 1.90
CA ASP A 148 -16.69 23.57 2.98
C ASP A 148 -15.39 24.20 3.50
N LYS A 149 -14.30 23.42 3.59
CA LYS A 149 -12.99 23.90 4.04
C LYS A 149 -12.34 24.83 3.01
N VAL A 150 -12.41 24.47 1.72
CA VAL A 150 -11.88 25.33 0.66
C VAL A 150 -12.68 26.63 0.54
N ALA A 151 -14.02 26.57 0.73
CA ALA A 151 -14.83 27.77 0.79
C ALA A 151 -14.44 28.67 1.98
N TYR A 152 -14.23 28.08 3.15
CA TYR A 152 -13.76 28.79 4.35
C TYR A 152 -12.39 29.45 4.15
N ALA A 153 -11.45 28.76 3.53
CA ALA A 153 -10.15 29.34 3.20
C ALA A 153 -10.26 30.53 2.25
N LYS A 154 -11.12 30.42 1.26
CA LYS A 154 -11.38 31.49 0.30
C LYS A 154 -11.96 32.74 0.97
N GLU A 155 -12.83 32.60 1.97
CA GLU A 155 -13.36 33.71 2.77
C GLU A 155 -12.24 34.46 3.54
N LYS A 156 -11.15 33.73 3.87
CA LYS A 156 -9.94 34.25 4.54
C LYS A 156 -8.89 34.80 3.55
N GLY A 157 -9.16 34.76 2.25
CA GLY A 157 -8.22 35.19 1.21
C GLY A 157 -7.07 34.20 0.97
N ILE A 158 -7.24 32.92 1.31
CA ILE A 158 -6.26 31.86 1.12
C ILE A 158 -6.69 31.00 -0.08
N ASP A 159 -5.82 30.92 -1.07
CA ASP A 159 -6.01 30.07 -2.25
C ASP A 159 -5.61 28.62 -1.98
N PHE A 160 -6.27 27.70 -2.68
CA PHE A 160 -5.96 26.27 -2.64
C PHE A 160 -5.58 25.74 -4.01
N ILE A 161 -4.50 24.94 -4.04
CA ILE A 161 -4.21 23.98 -5.10
C ILE A 161 -4.32 22.58 -4.48
N ILE A 162 -5.15 21.73 -5.07
CA ILE A 162 -5.38 20.36 -4.59
C ILE A 162 -4.66 19.38 -5.53
N CYS A 163 -3.79 18.53 -4.97
CA CYS A 163 -3.14 17.41 -5.64
C CYS A 163 -3.61 16.13 -4.97
N ASP A 164 -4.64 15.52 -5.52
CA ASP A 164 -5.31 14.36 -4.90
C ASP A 164 -5.49 13.22 -5.91
N HIS A 165 -5.77 12.04 -5.43
CA HIS A 165 -6.02 10.85 -6.25
C HIS A 165 -7.25 10.07 -5.75
N HIS A 166 -7.90 10.54 -4.71
CA HIS A 166 -9.14 9.97 -4.23
C HIS A 166 -10.28 10.23 -5.21
N ARG A 167 -11.26 9.33 -5.25
CA ARG A 167 -12.41 9.50 -6.12
C ARG A 167 -13.16 10.80 -5.78
N PRO A 168 -13.29 11.73 -6.74
CA PRO A 168 -13.99 13.00 -6.52
C PRO A 168 -15.46 12.79 -6.15
N GLY A 169 -16.05 13.81 -5.50
CA GLY A 169 -17.50 13.93 -5.35
C GLY A 169 -18.15 14.43 -6.65
N THR A 170 -19.48 14.54 -6.63
CA THR A 170 -20.24 15.10 -7.76
C THR A 170 -19.97 16.61 -7.97
N ILE A 171 -19.50 17.29 -6.93
CA ILE A 171 -19.12 18.69 -6.94
C ILE A 171 -17.68 18.78 -6.43
N LEU A 172 -16.85 19.52 -7.14
CA LEU A 172 -15.48 19.80 -6.73
C LEU A 172 -15.41 21.03 -5.82
N PRO A 173 -14.42 21.10 -4.90
CA PRO A 173 -14.11 22.31 -4.16
C PRO A 173 -13.79 23.49 -5.10
N SER A 174 -14.14 24.72 -4.69
CA SER A 174 -13.85 25.96 -5.46
C SER A 174 -12.38 26.41 -5.27
N ALA A 175 -11.43 25.47 -5.37
CA ALA A 175 -9.99 25.72 -5.37
C ALA A 175 -9.56 26.42 -6.67
N VAL A 176 -8.37 27.03 -6.66
CA VAL A 176 -7.76 27.63 -7.87
C VAL A 176 -7.48 26.55 -8.89
N ALA A 177 -6.97 25.40 -8.46
CA ALA A 177 -6.72 24.24 -9.29
C ALA A 177 -7.00 22.93 -8.51
N VAL A 178 -7.51 21.92 -9.20
CA VAL A 178 -7.73 20.56 -8.67
C VAL A 178 -7.06 19.57 -9.59
N LEU A 179 -5.87 19.13 -9.21
CA LEU A 179 -5.10 18.11 -9.91
C LEU A 179 -5.52 16.74 -9.38
N ASP A 180 -6.38 16.07 -10.12
CA ASP A 180 -6.82 14.72 -9.81
C ASP A 180 -7.13 13.98 -11.13
N PRO A 181 -6.36 12.93 -11.45
CA PRO A 181 -6.53 12.20 -12.69
C PRO A 181 -7.86 11.40 -12.76
N LYS A 182 -8.55 11.20 -11.61
CA LYS A 182 -9.86 10.51 -11.53
C LYS A 182 -11.07 11.41 -11.77
N ARG A 183 -10.85 12.69 -12.04
CA ARG A 183 -11.93 13.60 -12.43
C ARG A 183 -12.50 13.19 -13.80
N GLU A 184 -13.81 13.26 -13.94
CA GLU A 184 -14.51 12.94 -15.21
C GLU A 184 -14.09 13.86 -16.38
N ASP A 185 -13.69 15.10 -16.10
CA ASP A 185 -13.23 16.09 -17.08
C ASP A 185 -11.71 16.13 -17.27
N CYS A 186 -10.96 15.17 -16.67
CA CYS A 186 -9.53 15.04 -16.82
C CYS A 186 -9.19 14.03 -17.92
N SER A 187 -8.35 14.42 -18.87
CA SER A 187 -7.89 13.57 -19.96
C SER A 187 -6.51 12.95 -19.72
N TYR A 188 -6.02 13.00 -18.49
CA TYR A 188 -4.74 12.39 -18.14
C TYR A 188 -4.76 10.87 -18.39
N PRO A 189 -3.78 10.31 -19.11
CA PRO A 189 -3.88 8.93 -19.60
C PRO A 189 -3.80 7.83 -18.53
N TYR A 190 -3.41 8.18 -17.30
CA TYR A 190 -3.23 7.24 -16.19
C TYR A 190 -3.83 7.77 -14.89
N ASP A 191 -4.91 7.16 -14.42
CA ASP A 191 -5.72 7.62 -13.29
C ASP A 191 -5.39 6.96 -11.93
N GLU A 192 -4.41 6.05 -11.90
CA GLU A 192 -4.04 5.29 -10.70
C GLU A 192 -2.76 5.81 -9.99
N LEU A 193 -2.38 7.06 -10.22
CA LEU A 193 -1.31 7.67 -9.42
C LEU A 193 -1.70 7.73 -7.94
N CYS A 194 -0.73 7.61 -7.03
CA CYS A 194 -0.91 7.97 -5.62
C CYS A 194 -0.82 9.49 -5.42
N GLY A 195 -1.20 10.00 -4.25
CA GLY A 195 -1.16 11.45 -3.95
C GLY A 195 0.23 12.06 -4.11
N CYS A 196 1.27 11.38 -3.63
CA CYS A 196 2.67 11.77 -3.86
C CYS A 196 3.03 11.74 -5.36
N GLY A 197 2.48 10.80 -6.13
CA GLY A 197 2.63 10.72 -7.58
C GLY A 197 2.01 11.93 -8.30
N VAL A 198 0.83 12.39 -7.90
CA VAL A 198 0.22 13.61 -8.42
C VAL A 198 1.07 14.84 -8.05
N GLY A 199 1.57 14.92 -6.80
CA GLY A 199 2.51 15.95 -6.39
C GLY A 199 3.81 15.94 -7.21
N PHE A 200 4.31 14.76 -7.57
CA PHE A 200 5.47 14.64 -8.45
C PHE A 200 5.20 15.16 -9.87
N LYS A 201 4.01 14.95 -10.41
CA LYS A 201 3.61 15.53 -11.70
C LYS A 201 3.59 17.06 -11.66
N LEU A 202 3.17 17.65 -10.55
CA LEU A 202 3.23 19.11 -10.36
C LEU A 202 4.69 19.60 -10.30
N ILE A 203 5.58 18.88 -9.60
CA ILE A 203 7.03 19.19 -9.62
C ILE A 203 7.60 19.10 -11.04
N GLN A 204 7.25 18.05 -11.79
CA GLN A 204 7.68 17.88 -13.18
C GLN A 204 7.22 19.06 -14.06
N ALA A 205 5.99 19.54 -13.87
CA ALA A 205 5.45 20.69 -14.59
C ALA A 205 6.18 21.99 -14.21
N LEU A 206 6.37 22.27 -12.92
CA LEU A 206 7.14 23.42 -12.42
C LEU A 206 8.59 23.40 -12.93
N GLY A 207 9.25 22.25 -12.88
CA GLY A 207 10.60 22.06 -13.37
C GLY A 207 10.73 22.34 -14.86
N SER A 208 9.78 21.85 -15.68
CA SER A 208 9.79 22.08 -17.12
C SER A 208 9.69 23.58 -17.48
N ARG A 209 8.90 24.38 -16.71
CA ARG A 209 8.84 25.83 -16.87
C ARG A 209 10.16 26.52 -16.52
N ARG A 210 10.95 25.91 -15.63
CA ARG A 210 12.28 26.40 -15.23
C ARG A 210 13.40 25.87 -16.12
N GLY A 211 13.07 25.05 -17.13
CA GLY A 211 14.04 24.42 -18.02
C GLY A 211 14.71 23.16 -17.43
N GLU A 212 14.17 22.61 -16.35
CA GLU A 212 14.61 21.35 -15.76
C GLU A 212 14.07 20.16 -16.57
N THR A 213 14.81 19.07 -16.53
CA THR A 213 14.44 17.78 -17.15
C THR A 213 14.02 16.78 -16.08
N ILE A 214 13.56 15.61 -16.49
CA ILE A 214 13.20 14.54 -15.56
C ILE A 214 14.43 14.10 -14.71
N ASP A 215 15.63 14.19 -15.25
CA ASP A 215 16.87 13.81 -14.55
C ASP A 215 17.18 14.74 -13.36
N ASP A 216 16.74 16.00 -13.42
CA ASP A 216 16.93 16.97 -12.35
C ASP A 216 16.02 16.70 -11.14
N VAL A 217 14.89 16.01 -11.36
CA VAL A 217 13.89 15.68 -10.33
C VAL A 217 13.84 14.19 -9.97
N ILE A 218 14.65 13.35 -10.61
CA ILE A 218 14.67 11.89 -10.39
C ILE A 218 14.95 11.51 -8.93
N TYR A 219 15.71 12.33 -8.21
CA TYR A 219 16.03 12.13 -6.79
C TYR A 219 14.78 12.01 -5.90
N TYR A 220 13.70 12.69 -6.27
CA TYR A 220 12.46 12.65 -5.50
C TYR A 220 11.65 11.35 -5.69
N LEU A 221 12.04 10.49 -6.63
CA LEU A 221 11.34 9.23 -6.90
C LEU A 221 11.45 8.22 -5.75
N ASP A 222 12.40 8.37 -4.84
CA ASP A 222 12.46 7.58 -3.61
C ASP A 222 11.22 7.77 -2.73
N LEU A 223 10.71 9.00 -2.61
CA LEU A 223 9.45 9.32 -1.93
C LEU A 223 8.26 8.75 -2.67
N VAL A 224 8.21 8.94 -3.99
CA VAL A 224 7.11 8.45 -4.83
C VAL A 224 7.00 6.92 -4.79
N ALA A 225 8.12 6.20 -4.91
CA ALA A 225 8.12 4.74 -4.80
C ALA A 225 7.68 4.25 -3.41
N THR A 226 8.01 5.01 -2.35
CA THR A 226 7.57 4.71 -0.99
C THR A 226 6.06 4.90 -0.85
N ALA A 227 5.52 5.98 -1.39
CA ALA A 227 4.09 6.25 -1.44
C ALA A 227 3.32 5.17 -2.22
N ILE A 228 3.75 4.87 -3.46
CA ILE A 228 3.15 3.83 -4.32
C ILE A 228 3.06 2.50 -3.57
N GLY A 229 4.14 2.11 -2.87
CA GLY A 229 4.15 0.88 -2.09
C GLY A 229 3.21 0.92 -0.88
N ALA A 230 3.16 2.03 -0.16
CA ALA A 230 2.42 2.17 1.08
C ALA A 230 0.90 2.33 0.87
N ASP A 231 0.50 3.06 -0.15
CA ASP A 231 -0.91 3.28 -0.51
C ASP A 231 -1.52 2.13 -1.32
N ILE A 232 -0.69 1.14 -1.70
CA ILE A 232 -1.13 -0.10 -2.37
C ILE A 232 -1.79 0.18 -3.74
N VAL A 233 -1.42 1.27 -4.40
CA VAL A 233 -1.86 1.56 -5.77
C VAL A 233 -1.29 0.56 -6.78
N PRO A 234 -1.93 0.36 -7.96
CA PRO A 234 -1.46 -0.58 -8.97
C PRO A 234 -0.03 -0.29 -9.44
N ILE A 235 0.81 -1.33 -9.51
CA ILE A 235 2.17 -1.28 -10.08
C ILE A 235 2.09 -1.50 -11.61
N THR A 236 1.35 -0.64 -12.27
CA THR A 236 1.13 -0.62 -13.73
C THR A 236 1.44 0.77 -14.28
N GLY A 237 1.44 0.96 -15.59
CA GLY A 237 1.60 2.25 -16.23
C GLY A 237 2.72 3.10 -15.62
N GLU A 238 2.44 4.37 -15.31
CA GLU A 238 3.41 5.29 -14.72
C GLU A 238 3.87 4.85 -13.33
N ASN A 239 3.00 4.29 -12.49
CA ASN A 239 3.40 3.80 -11.16
C ASN A 239 4.51 2.76 -11.25
N ARG A 240 4.50 1.90 -12.29
CA ARG A 240 5.58 0.94 -12.50
C ARG A 240 6.90 1.63 -12.85
N ILE A 241 6.87 2.65 -13.70
CA ILE A 241 8.06 3.43 -14.08
C ILE A 241 8.61 4.15 -12.83
N LEU A 242 7.75 4.87 -12.13
CA LEU A 242 8.11 5.65 -10.94
C LEU A 242 8.65 4.75 -9.81
N ALA A 243 8.02 3.60 -9.55
CA ALA A 243 8.49 2.62 -8.57
C ALA A 243 9.81 1.97 -8.98
N TYR A 244 10.00 1.66 -10.27
CA TYR A 244 11.24 1.06 -10.77
C TYR A 244 12.44 1.98 -10.55
N TYR A 245 12.34 3.24 -10.97
CA TYR A 245 13.42 4.22 -10.79
C TYR A 245 13.55 4.67 -9.34
N GLY A 246 12.44 4.83 -8.63
CA GLY A 246 12.49 5.20 -7.22
C GLY A 246 13.15 4.14 -6.34
N LEU A 247 12.96 2.84 -6.62
CA LEU A 247 13.72 1.78 -5.96
C LEU A 247 15.22 1.83 -6.28
N GLN A 248 15.61 2.25 -7.48
CA GLN A 248 17.02 2.47 -7.78
C GLN A 248 17.59 3.62 -6.94
N VAL A 249 16.86 4.74 -6.81
CA VAL A 249 17.27 5.85 -5.94
C VAL A 249 17.39 5.38 -4.49
N ILE A 250 16.40 4.67 -3.95
CA ILE A 250 16.43 4.11 -2.58
C ILE A 250 17.67 3.23 -2.35
N ASN A 251 18.05 2.43 -3.33
CA ASN A 251 19.16 1.47 -3.19
C ASN A 251 20.53 2.05 -3.49
N GLN A 252 20.63 3.07 -4.34
CA GLN A 252 21.92 3.62 -4.80
C GLN A 252 22.28 4.95 -4.15
N GLN A 253 21.30 5.85 -4.02
CA GLN A 253 21.49 7.21 -3.51
C GLN A 253 20.28 7.66 -2.67
N PRO A 254 19.93 6.93 -1.60
CA PRO A 254 18.78 7.28 -0.77
C PRO A 254 18.97 8.66 -0.14
N ARG A 255 17.88 9.41 0.03
CA ARG A 255 17.91 10.62 0.86
C ARG A 255 18.39 10.30 2.27
N ILE A 256 18.93 11.31 2.94
CA ILE A 256 19.55 11.15 4.27
C ILE A 256 18.58 10.52 5.27
N GLY A 257 17.30 10.92 5.29
CA GLY A 257 16.29 10.33 6.16
C GLY A 257 16.06 8.84 5.89
N PHE A 258 15.98 8.41 4.64
CA PHE A 258 15.89 6.99 4.31
C PHE A 258 17.18 6.24 4.63
N LYS A 259 18.34 6.85 4.36
CA LYS A 259 19.63 6.26 4.70
C LYS A 259 19.75 5.99 6.19
N ALA A 260 19.30 6.90 7.05
CA ALA A 260 19.29 6.71 8.51
C ALA A 260 18.41 5.52 8.95
N ILE A 261 17.33 5.20 8.22
CA ILE A 261 16.53 3.98 8.45
C ILE A 261 17.24 2.75 7.88
N ILE A 262 17.72 2.82 6.63
CA ILE A 262 18.29 1.69 5.88
C ILE A 262 19.57 1.17 6.55
N ASP A 263 20.41 2.04 7.06
CA ASP A 263 21.66 1.66 7.75
C ASP A 263 21.41 0.82 9.02
N GLN A 264 20.16 0.84 9.56
CA GLN A 264 19.76 -0.02 10.68
C GLN A 264 19.22 -1.39 10.21
N ILE A 265 19.09 -1.61 8.90
CA ILE A 265 18.51 -2.80 8.31
C ILE A 265 19.63 -3.66 7.71
N ASN A 266 19.74 -4.91 8.12
CA ASN A 266 20.74 -5.84 7.56
C ASN A 266 20.25 -6.43 6.22
N LYS A 267 20.14 -5.59 5.18
CA LYS A 267 19.72 -5.98 3.83
C LYS A 267 20.52 -5.23 2.77
N LYS A 268 21.01 -5.95 1.74
CA LYS A 268 21.86 -5.38 0.69
C LYS A 268 21.07 -4.54 -0.31
N GLU A 269 19.86 -4.98 -0.63
CA GLU A 269 18.99 -4.34 -1.62
C GLU A 269 17.53 -4.44 -1.15
N LEU A 270 16.82 -3.33 -1.21
CA LEU A 270 15.42 -3.23 -0.83
C LEU A 270 14.53 -3.41 -2.07
N THR A 271 13.49 -4.22 -1.91
CA THR A 271 12.40 -4.35 -2.87
C THR A 271 11.22 -3.49 -2.45
N ILE A 272 10.21 -3.34 -3.31
CA ILE A 272 8.95 -2.66 -2.94
C ILE A 272 8.29 -3.33 -1.72
N THR A 273 8.39 -4.65 -1.60
CA THR A 273 7.90 -5.39 -0.42
C THR A 273 8.62 -4.94 0.86
N ASP A 274 9.91 -4.68 0.79
CA ASP A 274 10.67 -4.17 1.94
C ASP A 274 10.28 -2.74 2.28
N VAL A 275 10.04 -1.91 1.28
CA VAL A 275 9.48 -0.56 1.48
C VAL A 275 8.15 -0.64 2.23
N VAL A 276 7.23 -1.51 1.80
CA VAL A 276 5.90 -1.70 2.42
C VAL A 276 5.98 -2.23 3.85
N PHE A 277 6.87 -3.18 4.12
CA PHE A 277 6.89 -3.88 5.43
C PHE A 277 7.97 -3.38 6.39
N ILE A 278 8.93 -2.59 5.93
CA ILE A 278 10.03 -2.09 6.76
C ILE A 278 10.01 -0.56 6.85
N ILE A 279 9.99 0.17 5.73
CA ILE A 279 10.06 1.64 5.71
C ILE A 279 8.69 2.25 6.05
N ALA A 280 7.65 1.91 5.31
CA ALA A 280 6.32 2.48 5.46
C ALA A 280 5.72 2.33 6.87
N PRO A 281 5.86 1.17 7.59
CA PRO A 281 5.36 1.06 8.95
C PRO A 281 6.04 1.98 9.95
N ARG A 282 7.31 2.34 9.73
CA ARG A 282 8.04 3.32 10.56
C ARG A 282 7.49 4.73 10.36
N ILE A 283 7.35 5.15 9.11
CA ILE A 283 6.77 6.45 8.76
C ILE A 283 5.34 6.56 9.31
N ASN A 284 4.50 5.55 9.07
CA ASN A 284 3.13 5.49 9.59
C ASN A 284 3.05 5.53 11.12
N ALA A 285 4.06 4.99 11.82
CA ALA A 285 4.06 4.98 13.28
C ALA A 285 4.11 6.39 13.85
N ALA A 286 4.75 7.35 13.19
CA ALA A 286 4.77 8.75 13.60
C ALA A 286 3.34 9.30 13.73
N GLY A 287 2.53 9.23 12.67
CA GLY A 287 1.14 9.72 12.67
C GLY A 287 0.17 8.89 13.53
N ARG A 288 0.54 7.65 13.90
CA ARG A 288 -0.29 6.80 14.77
C ARG A 288 -0.01 6.99 16.27
N MET A 289 1.24 7.24 16.64
CA MET A 289 1.70 7.28 18.04
C MET A 289 1.92 8.70 18.54
N LYS A 290 2.19 9.64 17.64
CA LYS A 290 2.48 11.05 17.91
C LYS A 290 1.86 11.92 16.82
N HIS A 291 2.67 12.54 15.99
CA HIS A 291 2.24 13.47 14.94
C HIS A 291 2.99 13.20 13.63
N GLY A 292 2.29 13.26 12.50
CA GLY A 292 2.86 12.99 11.18
C GLY A 292 4.05 13.89 10.81
N GLN A 293 4.14 15.08 11.40
CA GLN A 293 5.27 15.99 11.19
C GLN A 293 6.63 15.38 11.53
N HIS A 294 6.72 14.44 12.47
CA HIS A 294 7.98 13.72 12.75
C HIS A 294 8.47 12.94 11.52
N ALA A 295 7.56 12.39 10.72
CA ALA A 295 7.92 11.71 9.47
C ALA A 295 8.43 12.72 8.43
N VAL A 296 7.72 13.85 8.25
CA VAL A 296 8.16 14.91 7.33
C VAL A 296 9.54 15.43 7.72
N ASN A 297 9.78 15.70 9.00
CA ASN A 297 11.08 16.17 9.49
C ASN A 297 12.21 15.18 9.16
N LEU A 298 11.99 13.87 9.33
CA LEU A 298 12.98 12.86 8.93
C LEU A 298 13.21 12.86 7.41
N LEU A 299 12.13 12.92 6.64
CA LEU A 299 12.19 12.78 5.18
C LEU A 299 12.81 14.02 4.48
N THR A 300 12.75 15.17 5.12
CA THR A 300 13.33 16.43 4.59
C THR A 300 14.70 16.77 5.17
N GLU A 301 15.17 16.02 6.17
CA GLU A 301 16.43 16.30 6.86
C GLU A 301 17.64 16.09 5.95
N THR A 302 18.60 17.02 6.03
CA THR A 302 19.84 17.03 5.25
C THR A 302 21.09 16.76 6.08
N ASN A 303 20.98 16.81 7.41
CA ASN A 303 22.07 16.48 8.32
C ASN A 303 21.94 15.05 8.84
N MET A 304 22.98 14.22 8.67
CA MET A 304 22.94 12.81 9.05
C MET A 304 22.76 12.58 10.56
N ASP A 305 23.39 13.39 11.41
CA ASP A 305 23.28 13.22 12.87
C ASP A 305 21.86 13.52 13.35
N GLN A 306 21.22 14.53 12.80
CA GLN A 306 19.81 14.85 13.05
C GLN A 306 18.88 13.75 12.51
N ALA A 307 19.13 13.27 11.29
CA ALA A 307 18.36 12.19 10.69
C ALA A 307 18.41 10.89 11.51
N ILE A 308 19.57 10.55 12.07
CA ILE A 308 19.72 9.40 12.98
C ILE A 308 18.87 9.58 14.24
N GLN A 309 18.79 10.80 14.79
CA GLN A 309 17.94 11.09 15.94
C GLN A 309 16.46 10.90 15.60
N PHE A 310 15.99 11.51 14.50
CA PHE A 310 14.60 11.35 14.04
C PHE A 310 14.26 9.89 13.69
N ALA A 311 15.17 9.17 13.03
CA ALA A 311 14.97 7.76 12.73
C ALA A 311 14.86 6.91 14.00
N SER A 312 15.65 7.22 15.04
CA SER A 312 15.60 6.54 16.33
C SER A 312 14.28 6.81 17.08
N GLU A 313 13.76 8.04 17.03
CA GLU A 313 12.44 8.36 17.58
C GLU A 313 11.33 7.59 16.87
N ILE A 314 11.35 7.57 15.54
CA ILE A 314 10.37 6.85 14.72
C ILE A 314 10.45 5.34 14.96
N GLU A 315 11.64 4.77 15.12
CA GLU A 315 11.79 3.35 15.49
C GLU A 315 11.20 3.04 16.86
N LYS A 316 11.33 3.97 17.81
CA LYS A 316 10.67 3.84 19.11
C LYS A 316 9.14 3.84 18.95
N PHE A 317 8.57 4.79 18.19
CA PHE A 317 7.13 4.81 17.92
C PHE A 317 6.65 3.53 17.23
N ASN A 318 7.42 3.01 16.29
CA ASN A 318 7.10 1.76 15.61
C ASN A 318 7.18 0.55 16.55
N THR A 319 8.13 0.52 17.47
CA THR A 319 8.26 -0.53 18.49
C THR A 319 7.09 -0.49 19.47
N ASP A 320 6.75 0.69 19.99
CA ASP A 320 5.62 0.89 20.90
C ASP A 320 4.30 0.50 20.22
N ARG A 321 4.10 0.95 18.97
CA ARG A 321 2.94 0.57 18.15
C ARG A 321 2.85 -0.96 17.97
N ARG A 322 3.96 -1.66 17.69
CA ARG A 322 4.00 -3.12 17.55
C ARG A 322 3.66 -3.85 18.86
N GLY A 323 4.13 -3.32 19.99
CA GLY A 323 3.78 -3.85 21.30
C GLY A 323 2.28 -3.79 21.56
N LEU A 324 1.69 -2.59 21.38
CA LEU A 324 0.24 -2.38 21.52
C LEU A 324 -0.58 -3.23 20.55
N ASP A 325 -0.15 -3.33 19.30
CA ASP A 325 -0.81 -4.15 18.28
C ASP A 325 -0.86 -5.64 18.70
N GLN A 326 0.24 -6.19 19.21
CA GLN A 326 0.28 -7.57 19.69
C GLN A 326 -0.60 -7.79 20.94
N GLU A 327 -0.50 -6.90 21.93
CA GLU A 327 -1.28 -6.96 23.16
C GLU A 327 -2.78 -6.89 22.87
N ILE A 328 -3.22 -5.88 22.11
CA ILE A 328 -4.64 -5.70 21.76
C ILE A 328 -5.14 -6.87 20.92
N THR A 329 -4.32 -7.41 20.00
CA THR A 329 -4.71 -8.58 19.19
C THR A 329 -4.96 -9.81 20.07
N ILE A 330 -4.10 -10.09 21.06
CA ILE A 330 -4.27 -11.21 22.01
C ILE A 330 -5.55 -11.03 22.83
N GLU A 331 -5.78 -9.82 23.37
CA GLU A 331 -7.00 -9.54 24.13
C GLU A 331 -8.26 -9.67 23.28
N ALA A 332 -8.25 -9.16 22.05
CA ALA A 332 -9.39 -9.24 21.12
C ALA A 332 -9.71 -10.70 20.72
N LEU A 333 -8.69 -11.52 20.47
CA LEU A 333 -8.86 -12.96 20.22
C LEU A 333 -9.43 -13.66 21.46
N GLY A 334 -8.97 -13.28 22.65
CA GLY A 334 -9.51 -13.78 23.93
C GLY A 334 -11.00 -13.47 24.08
N GLN A 335 -11.43 -12.23 23.80
CA GLN A 335 -12.85 -11.86 23.85
C GLN A 335 -13.72 -12.71 22.91
N ILE A 336 -13.26 -12.95 21.67
CA ILE A 336 -13.99 -13.78 20.70
C ILE A 336 -14.14 -15.22 21.22
N GLN A 337 -13.12 -15.76 21.90
CA GLN A 337 -13.15 -17.10 22.48
C GLN A 337 -14.05 -17.18 23.71
N GLU A 338 -13.93 -16.23 24.62
CA GLU A 338 -14.73 -16.16 25.86
C GLU A 338 -16.22 -15.99 25.57
N ASN A 339 -16.56 -15.25 24.51
CA ASN A 339 -17.94 -15.05 24.09
C ASN A 339 -18.49 -16.17 23.17
N GLU A 340 -17.69 -17.21 22.87
CA GLU A 340 -18.05 -18.30 21.97
C GLU A 340 -18.45 -17.83 20.54
N GLU A 341 -17.78 -16.76 20.06
CA GLU A 341 -18.10 -16.10 18.77
C GLU A 341 -17.26 -16.62 17.60
N GLN A 342 -16.51 -17.72 17.74
CA GLN A 342 -15.58 -18.21 16.71
C GLN A 342 -16.28 -18.57 15.39
N GLU A 343 -17.53 -19.08 15.47
CA GLU A 343 -18.32 -19.54 14.32
C GLU A 343 -19.24 -18.44 13.73
N GLY A 344 -19.13 -17.19 14.20
CA GLY A 344 -19.93 -16.06 13.69
C GLY A 344 -19.53 -15.63 12.28
N PHE A 345 -20.38 -14.85 11.63
CA PHE A 345 -20.12 -14.23 10.32
C PHE A 345 -19.29 -12.95 10.43
N THR A 346 -19.17 -12.38 11.62
CA THR A 346 -18.42 -11.16 11.91
C THR A 346 -17.52 -11.32 13.13
N SER A 347 -16.57 -10.40 13.28
CA SER A 347 -15.82 -10.19 14.52
C SER A 347 -16.04 -8.75 14.98
N VAL A 348 -16.74 -8.56 16.11
CA VAL A 348 -16.99 -7.23 16.67
C VAL A 348 -16.56 -7.23 18.12
N VAL A 349 -15.47 -6.51 18.42
CA VAL A 349 -14.82 -6.48 19.74
C VAL A 349 -14.63 -5.05 20.23
N TYR A 350 -14.62 -4.86 21.55
CA TYR A 350 -14.50 -3.56 22.19
C TYR A 350 -13.73 -3.63 23.50
N LYS A 351 -12.87 -2.64 23.69
CA LYS A 351 -12.33 -2.31 25.01
C LYS A 351 -12.01 -0.81 25.05
N ASP A 352 -12.40 -0.15 26.12
CA ASP A 352 -12.26 1.30 26.32
C ASP A 352 -10.82 1.80 26.31
N THR A 353 -9.88 0.95 26.72
CA THR A 353 -8.45 1.26 26.85
C THR A 353 -7.62 1.02 25.58
N TRP A 354 -8.18 0.46 24.54
CA TRP A 354 -7.41 0.18 23.33
C TRP A 354 -7.02 1.45 22.58
N HIS A 355 -5.80 1.48 22.08
CA HIS A 355 -5.25 2.66 21.42
C HIS A 355 -5.87 2.90 20.05
N LYS A 356 -6.56 4.03 19.85
CA LYS A 356 -7.30 4.38 18.62
C LYS A 356 -6.45 4.30 17.35
N GLY A 357 -5.16 4.66 17.40
CA GLY A 357 -4.24 4.59 16.25
C GLY A 357 -3.86 3.18 15.82
N VAL A 358 -4.18 2.15 16.64
CA VAL A 358 -3.77 0.75 16.44
C VAL A 358 -4.93 -0.16 16.08
N ILE A 359 -6.17 0.16 16.51
CA ILE A 359 -7.34 -0.71 16.31
C ILE A 359 -7.56 -1.12 14.85
N GLY A 360 -7.20 -0.29 13.87
CA GLY A 360 -7.31 -0.64 12.45
C GLY A 360 -6.32 -1.74 12.01
N ILE A 361 -5.14 -1.82 12.65
CA ILE A 361 -4.17 -2.88 12.42
C ILE A 361 -4.68 -4.18 13.05
N VAL A 362 -5.20 -4.09 14.27
CA VAL A 362 -5.82 -5.23 14.96
C VAL A 362 -7.01 -5.77 14.16
N ALA A 363 -7.88 -4.90 13.64
CA ALA A 363 -8.97 -5.32 12.77
C ALA A 363 -8.48 -6.13 11.55
N SER A 364 -7.39 -5.70 10.90
CA SER A 364 -6.78 -6.46 9.81
C SER A 364 -6.30 -7.84 10.26
N ARG A 365 -5.62 -7.95 11.42
CA ARG A 365 -5.15 -9.24 11.95
C ARG A 365 -6.28 -10.19 12.32
N LEU A 366 -7.35 -9.68 12.91
CA LEU A 366 -8.53 -10.50 13.22
C LEU A 366 -9.24 -10.96 11.93
N THR A 367 -9.31 -10.07 10.91
CA THR A 367 -9.83 -10.43 9.59
C THR A 367 -8.99 -11.53 8.94
N GLU A 368 -7.67 -11.48 9.04
CA GLU A 368 -6.78 -12.55 8.53
C GLU A 368 -6.97 -13.86 9.31
N THR A 369 -7.19 -13.81 10.62
CA THR A 369 -7.32 -14.99 11.49
C THR A 369 -8.62 -15.73 11.25
N TYR A 370 -9.75 -15.03 11.25
CA TYR A 370 -11.09 -15.62 11.10
C TYR A 370 -11.66 -15.52 9.68
N TYR A 371 -11.03 -14.74 8.82
CA TYR A 371 -11.38 -14.46 7.43
C TYR A 371 -12.84 -14.04 7.26
N ARG A 372 -13.23 -13.00 7.99
CA ARG A 372 -14.59 -12.44 7.98
C ARG A 372 -14.56 -10.93 8.28
N PRO A 373 -15.64 -10.17 7.93
CA PRO A 373 -15.74 -8.75 8.25
C PRO A 373 -15.56 -8.50 9.75
N THR A 374 -14.71 -7.55 10.09
CA THR A 374 -14.24 -7.31 11.46
C THR A 374 -14.32 -5.84 11.82
N LEU A 375 -14.82 -5.54 13.03
CA LEU A 375 -14.76 -4.21 13.64
C LEU A 375 -14.08 -4.28 15.01
N VAL A 376 -13.18 -3.35 15.24
CA VAL A 376 -12.50 -3.17 16.53
C VAL A 376 -12.83 -1.78 17.07
N PHE A 377 -13.49 -1.74 18.21
CA PHE A 377 -13.94 -0.52 18.87
C PHE A 377 -13.04 -0.12 20.02
N THR A 378 -12.95 1.19 20.27
CA THR A 378 -12.34 1.78 21.45
C THR A 378 -13.08 3.04 21.87
N LYS A 379 -12.83 3.52 23.07
CA LYS A 379 -13.41 4.79 23.54
C LYS A 379 -12.75 5.99 22.88
N SER A 380 -13.54 7.00 22.49
CA SER A 380 -13.09 8.24 21.88
C SER A 380 -13.95 9.39 22.40
N GLY A 381 -13.50 10.05 23.48
CA GLY A 381 -14.29 11.03 24.20
C GLY A 381 -15.52 10.39 24.89
N ASP A 382 -16.69 10.88 24.56
CA ASP A 382 -17.99 10.40 25.04
C ASP A 382 -18.61 9.30 24.13
N LYS A 383 -17.94 8.95 23.04
CA LYS A 383 -18.40 7.97 22.03
C LYS A 383 -17.44 6.78 21.89
N LEU A 384 -17.87 5.78 21.16
CA LEU A 384 -17.02 4.71 20.67
C LEU A 384 -16.61 4.99 19.23
N ALA A 385 -15.33 4.80 18.94
CA ALA A 385 -14.80 4.82 17.58
C ALA A 385 -14.36 3.43 17.16
N ALA A 386 -14.61 3.06 15.91
CA ALA A 386 -14.22 1.76 15.38
C ALA A 386 -13.46 1.88 14.06
N SER A 387 -12.65 0.85 13.82
CA SER A 387 -12.08 0.57 12.51
C SER A 387 -12.60 -0.76 11.99
N ALA A 388 -13.17 -0.74 10.78
CA ALA A 388 -13.69 -1.89 10.08
C ALA A 388 -12.70 -2.39 9.03
N ARG A 389 -12.63 -3.71 8.87
CA ARG A 389 -11.92 -4.39 7.77
C ARG A 389 -12.79 -5.48 7.19
N SER A 390 -12.63 -5.74 5.90
CA SER A 390 -13.43 -6.72 5.18
C SER A 390 -12.58 -7.79 4.50
N VAL A 391 -13.25 -8.87 4.10
CA VAL A 391 -12.69 -9.93 3.26
C VAL A 391 -12.85 -9.60 1.78
N ARG A 392 -12.07 -10.26 0.94
CA ARG A 392 -12.12 -10.06 -0.51
C ARG A 392 -13.53 -10.33 -1.06
N GLY A 393 -14.05 -9.35 -1.79
CA GLY A 393 -15.35 -9.44 -2.45
C GLY A 393 -16.48 -8.79 -1.67
N PHE A 394 -16.44 -8.78 -0.34
CA PHE A 394 -17.49 -8.22 0.50
C PHE A 394 -17.32 -6.71 0.72
N ASP A 395 -18.42 -5.96 0.61
CA ASP A 395 -18.45 -4.51 0.81
C ASP A 395 -18.91 -4.18 2.24
N VAL A 396 -17.94 -3.84 3.12
CA VAL A 396 -18.23 -3.48 4.50
C VAL A 396 -18.91 -2.13 4.62
N TYR A 397 -18.69 -1.21 3.68
CA TYR A 397 -19.36 0.09 3.69
C TYR A 397 -20.87 -0.05 3.52
N ASN A 398 -21.31 -0.84 2.53
CA ASN A 398 -22.72 -1.13 2.32
C ASN A 398 -23.34 -1.88 3.52
N ALA A 399 -22.58 -2.75 4.17
CA ALA A 399 -23.06 -3.43 5.39
C ALA A 399 -23.27 -2.45 6.55
N LEU A 400 -22.41 -1.41 6.67
CA LEU A 400 -22.57 -0.36 7.67
C LEU A 400 -23.78 0.53 7.37
N GLU A 401 -24.12 0.79 6.10
CA GLU A 401 -25.37 1.47 5.73
C GLU A 401 -26.60 0.74 6.26
N GLY A 402 -26.59 -0.59 6.23
CA GLY A 402 -27.64 -1.43 6.83
C GLY A 402 -27.72 -1.38 8.36
N CYS A 403 -26.78 -0.68 9.01
CA CYS A 403 -26.70 -0.45 10.45
C CYS A 403 -26.82 1.04 10.84
N SER A 404 -27.17 1.93 9.91
CA SER A 404 -27.16 3.38 10.07
C SER A 404 -27.95 3.89 11.27
N ASP A 405 -29.02 3.20 11.67
CA ASP A 405 -29.86 3.56 12.83
C ASP A 405 -29.09 3.53 14.18
N TYR A 406 -27.94 2.86 14.21
CA TYR A 406 -27.12 2.70 15.41
C TYR A 406 -25.80 3.46 15.33
N ILE A 407 -25.53 4.13 14.20
CA ILE A 407 -24.26 4.80 13.90
C ILE A 407 -24.49 6.31 13.88
N GLU A 408 -23.60 7.06 14.51
CA GLU A 408 -23.62 8.54 14.46
C GLU A 408 -22.97 9.05 13.16
N GLN A 409 -21.83 8.46 12.81
CA GLN A 409 -21.06 8.82 11.62
C GLN A 409 -20.25 7.61 11.15
N PHE A 410 -20.20 7.39 9.86
CA PHE A 410 -19.28 6.44 9.25
C PHE A 410 -18.77 6.93 7.90
N GLY A 411 -17.61 6.40 7.48
CA GLY A 411 -16.99 6.70 6.22
C GLY A 411 -15.95 5.66 5.86
N GLY A 412 -15.60 5.58 4.59
CA GLY A 412 -14.60 4.63 4.10
C GLY A 412 -14.91 4.08 2.72
N HIS A 413 -14.45 2.88 2.47
CA HIS A 413 -14.54 2.18 1.20
C HIS A 413 -14.89 0.69 1.42
N LYS A 414 -15.04 -0.04 0.33
CA LYS A 414 -15.42 -1.46 0.29
C LYS A 414 -14.70 -2.36 1.30
N TYR A 415 -13.40 -2.15 1.54
CA TYR A 415 -12.57 -3.04 2.35
C TYR A 415 -12.13 -2.47 3.70
N ALA A 416 -12.31 -1.17 3.91
CA ALA A 416 -11.93 -0.50 5.14
C ALA A 416 -12.83 0.69 5.40
N ALA A 417 -13.34 0.81 6.62
CA ALA A 417 -14.17 1.92 7.04
C ALA A 417 -13.86 2.31 8.49
N GLY A 418 -14.25 3.52 8.86
CA GLY A 418 -14.29 4.00 10.24
C GLY A 418 -15.69 4.42 10.61
N LEU A 419 -16.05 4.31 11.87
CA LEU A 419 -17.35 4.77 12.36
C LEU A 419 -17.27 5.23 13.82
N THR A 420 -18.28 6.01 14.22
CA THR A 420 -18.54 6.36 15.63
C THR A 420 -19.98 6.06 15.99
N LEU A 421 -20.18 5.65 17.24
CA LEU A 421 -21.51 5.40 17.80
C LEU A 421 -21.54 5.73 19.30
N LEU A 422 -22.75 5.86 19.87
CA LEU A 422 -22.93 5.99 21.32
C LEU A 422 -22.71 4.63 22.00
N GLU A 423 -22.05 4.61 23.15
CA GLU A 423 -21.70 3.37 23.86
C GLU A 423 -22.92 2.48 24.14
N GLU A 424 -24.06 3.08 24.44
CA GLU A 424 -25.36 2.39 24.63
C GLU A 424 -25.87 1.65 23.39
N GLN A 425 -25.44 2.04 22.20
CA GLN A 425 -25.82 1.40 20.93
C GLN A 425 -24.90 0.24 20.54
N TYR A 426 -23.79 0.03 21.23
CA TYR A 426 -22.79 -0.98 20.86
C TYR A 426 -23.39 -2.39 20.68
N ASN A 427 -24.18 -2.86 21.63
CA ASN A 427 -24.76 -4.21 21.56
C ASN A 427 -25.81 -4.32 20.45
N ASN A 428 -26.65 -3.30 20.27
CA ASN A 428 -27.64 -3.25 19.20
C ASN A 428 -26.93 -3.26 17.83
N PHE A 429 -25.91 -2.44 17.66
CA PHE A 429 -25.08 -2.40 16.46
C PHE A 429 -24.43 -3.75 16.17
N LYS A 430 -23.79 -4.38 17.17
CA LYS A 430 -23.13 -5.69 17.03
C LYS A 430 -24.09 -6.76 16.52
N HIS A 431 -25.30 -6.84 17.08
CA HIS A 431 -26.33 -7.78 16.65
C HIS A 431 -26.83 -7.48 15.23
N GLN A 432 -27.08 -6.20 14.92
CA GLN A 432 -27.55 -5.82 13.60
C GLN A 432 -26.48 -6.06 12.54
N PHE A 433 -25.20 -5.75 12.81
CA PHE A 433 -24.12 -5.99 11.87
C PHE A 433 -23.92 -7.47 11.57
N GLU A 434 -23.95 -8.33 12.59
CA GLU A 434 -23.92 -9.79 12.40
C GLU A 434 -25.07 -10.28 11.51
N LYS A 435 -26.29 -9.77 11.74
CA LYS A 435 -27.46 -10.10 10.94
C LYS A 435 -27.30 -9.64 9.49
N VAL A 436 -26.93 -8.39 9.26
CA VAL A 436 -26.76 -7.82 7.91
C VAL A 436 -25.69 -8.58 7.13
N VAL A 437 -24.54 -8.86 7.76
CA VAL A 437 -23.47 -9.61 7.10
C VAL A 437 -23.93 -11.03 6.78
N LYS A 438 -24.55 -11.73 7.73
CA LYS A 438 -25.07 -13.09 7.51
C LYS A 438 -26.07 -13.19 6.37
N GLU A 439 -26.91 -12.17 6.19
CA GLU A 439 -27.94 -12.12 5.14
C GLU A 439 -27.37 -11.72 3.76
N THR A 440 -26.22 -11.02 3.72
CA THR A 440 -25.70 -10.43 2.49
C THR A 440 -24.39 -11.01 1.97
N ILE A 441 -23.61 -11.70 2.84
CA ILE A 441 -22.33 -12.27 2.42
C ILE A 441 -22.52 -13.60 1.69
N ASP A 442 -21.85 -13.76 0.55
CA ASP A 442 -21.72 -15.10 -0.05
C ASP A 442 -20.79 -15.96 0.84
N PRO A 443 -21.21 -17.12 1.33
CA PRO A 443 -20.37 -18.00 2.15
C PRO A 443 -19.02 -18.35 1.52
N GLN A 444 -18.89 -18.30 0.20
CA GLN A 444 -17.62 -18.51 -0.49
C GLN A 444 -16.60 -17.39 -0.21
N MET A 445 -17.06 -16.20 0.13
CA MET A 445 -16.19 -15.07 0.50
C MET A 445 -15.55 -15.24 1.88
N LEU A 446 -16.07 -16.15 2.72
CA LEU A 446 -15.48 -16.51 4.02
C LEU A 446 -14.39 -17.58 3.92
N ILE A 447 -14.09 -18.06 2.72
CA ILE A 447 -13.03 -19.03 2.46
C ILE A 447 -11.84 -18.32 1.82
N PRO A 448 -10.67 -18.25 2.49
CA PRO A 448 -9.47 -17.66 1.90
C PRO A 448 -9.13 -18.30 0.55
N GLU A 449 -8.80 -17.49 -0.42
CA GLU A 449 -8.53 -17.91 -1.79
C GLU A 449 -7.07 -17.62 -2.19
N ILE A 450 -6.42 -18.60 -2.82
CA ILE A 450 -5.14 -18.42 -3.50
C ILE A 450 -5.40 -18.45 -5.00
N THR A 451 -5.10 -17.34 -5.68
CA THR A 451 -5.14 -17.26 -7.13
C THR A 451 -3.82 -17.77 -7.71
N ILE A 452 -3.90 -18.73 -8.63
CA ILE A 452 -2.76 -19.42 -9.26
C ILE A 452 -2.64 -18.94 -10.70
N ASP A 453 -1.47 -18.47 -11.10
CA ASP A 453 -1.22 -17.97 -12.45
C ASP A 453 -1.04 -19.10 -13.47
N ALA A 454 -0.36 -20.18 -13.10
CA ALA A 454 -0.16 -21.33 -13.97
C ALA A 454 0.10 -22.63 -13.20
N VAL A 455 -0.26 -23.76 -13.83
CA VAL A 455 0.20 -25.09 -13.42
C VAL A 455 1.47 -25.38 -14.19
N ILE A 456 2.54 -25.79 -13.49
CA ILE A 456 3.88 -26.05 -14.07
C ILE A 456 4.45 -27.36 -13.57
N GLU A 457 5.40 -27.90 -14.31
CA GLU A 457 6.21 -29.04 -13.84
C GLU A 457 7.51 -28.55 -13.21
N LEU A 458 8.04 -29.29 -12.21
CA LEU A 458 9.29 -28.90 -11.53
C LEU A 458 10.48 -28.82 -12.50
N LYS A 459 10.47 -29.61 -13.59
CA LYS A 459 11.53 -29.56 -14.61
C LYS A 459 11.63 -28.21 -15.33
N ASP A 460 10.53 -27.43 -15.36
CA ASP A 460 10.46 -26.12 -16.01
C ASP A 460 11.10 -25.03 -15.14
N ILE A 461 11.28 -25.32 -13.83
CA ILE A 461 11.88 -24.37 -12.88
C ILE A 461 13.41 -24.45 -13.04
N ASN A 462 13.96 -23.41 -13.65
CA ASN A 462 15.39 -23.33 -13.93
C ASN A 462 15.92 -21.89 -13.76
N PRO A 463 17.24 -21.67 -13.73
CA PRO A 463 17.83 -20.34 -13.55
C PRO A 463 17.45 -19.34 -14.65
N LYS A 464 17.14 -19.80 -15.89
CA LYS A 464 16.68 -18.93 -16.99
C LYS A 464 15.30 -18.34 -16.64
N LEU A 465 14.36 -19.20 -16.23
CA LEU A 465 13.04 -18.76 -15.81
C LEU A 465 13.14 -17.77 -14.66
N MET A 466 13.94 -18.08 -13.63
CA MET A 466 14.09 -17.18 -12.48
C MET A 466 14.63 -15.80 -12.86
N ARG A 467 15.62 -15.73 -13.76
CA ARG A 467 16.14 -14.45 -14.27
C ARG A 467 15.05 -13.63 -14.97
N ILE A 468 14.14 -14.29 -15.70
CA ILE A 468 13.01 -13.59 -16.35
C ILE A 468 11.99 -13.16 -15.31
N LEU A 469 11.62 -14.02 -14.36
CA LEU A 469 10.67 -13.68 -13.29
C LEU A 469 11.13 -12.47 -12.45
N LYS A 470 12.43 -12.36 -12.18
CA LYS A 470 12.99 -11.17 -11.52
C LYS A 470 12.74 -9.87 -12.29
N GLN A 471 12.71 -9.92 -13.62
CA GLN A 471 12.46 -8.73 -14.45
C GLN A 471 10.99 -8.27 -14.41
N PHE A 472 10.07 -9.09 -13.89
CA PHE A 472 8.70 -8.66 -13.63
C PHE A 472 8.62 -7.65 -12.46
N ALA A 473 9.62 -7.60 -11.58
CA ALA A 473 9.66 -6.60 -10.50
C ALA A 473 9.66 -5.15 -11.05
N PRO A 474 9.19 -4.17 -10.25
CA PRO A 474 8.62 -4.29 -8.90
C PRO A 474 7.24 -4.95 -8.90
N PHE A 475 6.96 -5.70 -7.82
CA PHE A 475 5.70 -6.42 -7.64
C PHE A 475 4.75 -5.65 -6.72
N GLY A 476 3.44 -5.74 -7.00
CA GLY A 476 2.38 -5.13 -6.21
C GLY A 476 1.03 -5.29 -6.91
N PRO A 477 -0.04 -4.62 -6.48
CA PRO A 477 -1.34 -4.70 -7.15
C PRO A 477 -1.21 -4.50 -8.66
N GLY A 478 -1.99 -5.23 -9.44
CA GLY A 478 -1.87 -5.24 -10.91
C GLY A 478 -0.68 -6.02 -11.47
N ASN A 479 0.40 -6.19 -10.69
CA ASN A 479 1.59 -6.97 -11.04
C ASN A 479 2.11 -7.79 -9.86
N MET A 480 1.30 -8.67 -9.30
CA MET A 480 1.70 -9.55 -8.20
C MET A 480 2.76 -10.56 -8.64
N SER A 481 3.63 -10.96 -7.70
CA SER A 481 4.58 -12.05 -7.92
C SER A 481 3.84 -13.32 -8.37
N PRO A 482 4.27 -13.99 -9.46
CA PRO A 482 3.59 -15.16 -9.99
C PRO A 482 3.47 -16.29 -8.97
N VAL A 483 2.30 -16.91 -8.94
CA VAL A 483 1.97 -18.06 -8.10
C VAL A 483 1.73 -19.26 -9.00
N PHE A 484 2.43 -20.34 -8.70
CA PHE A 484 2.38 -21.57 -9.47
C PHE A 484 1.79 -22.72 -8.66
N MET A 485 1.27 -23.71 -9.35
CA MET A 485 0.88 -24.99 -8.79
C MET A 485 1.66 -26.10 -9.48
N ALA A 486 2.11 -27.08 -8.71
CA ALA A 486 2.61 -28.33 -9.25
C ALA A 486 1.88 -29.51 -8.60
N GLU A 487 1.57 -30.50 -9.41
CA GLU A 487 0.80 -31.69 -9.01
C GLU A 487 1.71 -32.91 -8.85
N ASN A 488 1.26 -33.85 -8.03
CA ASN A 488 1.95 -35.13 -7.84
C ASN A 488 3.41 -34.99 -7.40
N LEU A 489 3.71 -34.02 -6.54
CA LEU A 489 5.01 -33.86 -5.90
C LEU A 489 5.23 -34.96 -4.87
N GLN A 490 6.48 -35.37 -4.67
CA GLN A 490 6.88 -36.28 -3.59
C GLN A 490 8.05 -35.69 -2.81
N ASP A 491 7.99 -35.77 -1.48
CA ASP A 491 9.13 -35.43 -0.66
C ASP A 491 10.22 -36.53 -0.75
N THR A 492 11.47 -36.11 -0.79
CA THR A 492 12.63 -37.03 -0.85
C THR A 492 12.91 -37.77 0.45
N GLY A 493 12.13 -37.55 1.50
CA GLY A 493 12.37 -38.02 2.87
C GLY A 493 13.04 -36.96 3.75
N TYR A 494 13.10 -35.70 3.27
CA TYR A 494 13.74 -34.58 3.98
C TYR A 494 12.78 -33.70 4.75
N ALA A 495 11.46 -33.86 4.55
CA ALA A 495 10.45 -33.01 5.16
C ALA A 495 10.55 -33.01 6.69
N LYS A 496 10.55 -31.79 7.27
CA LYS A 496 10.61 -31.58 8.73
C LYS A 496 10.03 -30.23 9.14
N GLY A 497 9.57 -30.17 10.38
CA GLY A 497 9.28 -28.91 11.06
C GLY A 497 10.58 -28.15 11.37
N VAL A 498 10.57 -26.84 11.23
CA VAL A 498 11.69 -25.93 11.56
C VAL A 498 11.18 -24.65 12.22
N GLY A 499 12.09 -23.92 12.88
CA GLY A 499 11.74 -22.70 13.63
C GLY A 499 11.23 -23.00 15.05
N LYS A 500 10.74 -21.96 15.73
CA LYS A 500 10.20 -22.10 17.08
C LYS A 500 8.97 -23.03 17.03
N GLU A 501 8.93 -24.02 17.90
CA GLU A 501 7.81 -24.99 18.01
C GLU A 501 7.48 -25.70 16.67
N GLU A 502 8.49 -25.83 15.79
CA GLU A 502 8.32 -26.45 14.46
C GLU A 502 7.23 -25.78 13.59
N ALA A 503 7.03 -24.47 13.79
CA ALA A 503 5.95 -23.72 13.16
C ALA A 503 6.04 -23.70 11.62
N HIS A 504 7.21 -23.94 11.03
CA HIS A 504 7.43 -23.86 9.59
C HIS A 504 7.75 -25.25 9.02
N LEU A 505 7.34 -25.49 7.77
CA LEU A 505 7.63 -26.71 7.04
C LEU A 505 8.81 -26.50 6.10
N LYS A 506 9.88 -27.30 6.25
CA LYS A 506 10.98 -27.39 5.28
C LYS A 506 10.93 -28.77 4.61
N LEU A 507 11.02 -28.79 3.29
CA LEU A 507 10.94 -30.03 2.50
C LEU A 507 11.86 -29.97 1.29
N SER A 508 12.01 -31.11 0.62
CA SER A 508 12.78 -31.23 -0.62
C SER A 508 12.01 -32.15 -1.56
N VAL A 509 11.55 -31.62 -2.67
CA VAL A 509 10.59 -32.28 -3.54
C VAL A 509 11.17 -32.66 -4.89
N VAL A 510 10.59 -33.72 -5.44
CA VAL A 510 10.79 -34.20 -6.81
C VAL A 510 9.43 -34.46 -7.45
N GLN A 511 9.40 -34.44 -8.78
CA GLN A 511 8.24 -34.77 -9.58
C GLN A 511 8.72 -35.62 -10.75
N GLN A 512 8.35 -36.92 -10.79
CA GLN A 512 8.85 -37.86 -11.80
C GLN A 512 10.38 -37.75 -11.98
N ASP A 513 10.83 -37.43 -13.19
CA ASP A 513 12.24 -37.32 -13.58
C ASP A 513 12.82 -35.91 -13.36
N SER A 514 12.15 -35.05 -12.57
CA SER A 514 12.64 -33.71 -12.29
C SER A 514 13.88 -33.69 -11.38
N HIS A 515 14.65 -32.63 -11.45
CA HIS A 515 15.65 -32.34 -10.43
C HIS A 515 14.97 -32.01 -9.09
N LYS A 516 15.71 -32.23 -8.02
CA LYS A 516 15.28 -31.92 -6.67
C LYS A 516 15.24 -30.41 -6.45
N ILE A 517 14.16 -29.91 -5.85
CA ILE A 517 14.03 -28.51 -5.43
C ILE A 517 13.65 -28.46 -3.95
N ASP A 518 14.34 -27.60 -3.20
CA ASP A 518 14.01 -27.35 -1.80
C ASP A 518 12.84 -26.38 -1.67
N GLY A 519 12.05 -26.54 -0.61
CA GLY A 519 10.90 -25.68 -0.34
C GLY A 519 10.80 -25.29 1.14
N ILE A 520 10.19 -24.12 1.37
CA ILE A 520 9.86 -23.61 2.71
C ILE A 520 8.42 -23.15 2.75
N GLY A 521 7.66 -23.62 3.73
CA GLY A 521 6.29 -23.17 4.04
C GLY A 521 6.25 -22.52 5.42
N PHE A 522 6.13 -21.22 5.46
CA PHE A 522 6.02 -20.49 6.73
C PHE A 522 4.64 -20.75 7.36
N ASN A 523 4.60 -21.00 8.67
CA ASN A 523 3.42 -21.34 9.46
C ASN A 523 2.64 -22.56 8.90
N MET A 524 3.35 -23.54 8.36
CA MET A 524 2.79 -24.77 7.77
C MET A 524 3.33 -26.04 8.42
N GLY A 525 3.86 -25.95 9.64
CA GLY A 525 4.38 -27.11 10.38
C GLY A 525 3.31 -28.19 10.60
N ASP A 526 2.05 -27.79 10.79
CA ASP A 526 0.87 -28.66 10.90
C ASP A 526 0.64 -29.54 9.67
N LYS A 527 1.13 -29.13 8.49
CA LYS A 527 1.02 -29.87 7.22
C LYS A 527 2.10 -30.92 6.99
N LEU A 528 3.04 -31.09 7.91
CA LEU A 528 4.13 -32.05 7.78
C LEU A 528 3.62 -33.48 7.47
N SER A 529 2.53 -33.89 8.11
CA SER A 529 1.93 -35.21 7.91
C SER A 529 1.40 -35.46 6.49
N LEU A 530 1.06 -34.40 5.74
CA LEU A 530 0.57 -34.51 4.36
C LEU A 530 1.68 -34.87 3.38
N VAL A 531 2.93 -34.52 3.66
CA VAL A 531 4.06 -34.67 2.75
C VAL A 531 5.00 -35.82 3.12
N THR A 532 4.89 -36.35 4.36
CA THR A 532 5.73 -37.46 4.81
C THR A 532 5.27 -38.79 4.20
N GLY A 533 6.17 -39.78 4.16
CA GLY A 533 5.87 -41.13 3.68
C GLY A 533 5.86 -41.29 2.16
N ARG A 534 6.43 -40.33 1.41
CA ARG A 534 6.52 -40.32 -0.06
C ARG A 534 5.16 -40.39 -0.77
N LYS A 535 4.12 -39.95 -0.10
CA LYS A 535 2.79 -39.81 -0.74
C LYS A 535 2.82 -38.64 -1.72
N PRO A 536 2.21 -38.77 -2.91
CA PRO A 536 2.07 -37.65 -3.80
C PRO A 536 1.13 -36.58 -3.22
N PHE A 537 1.49 -35.33 -3.40
CA PHE A 537 0.69 -34.17 -2.98
C PHE A 537 0.79 -33.04 -4.02
N ASN A 538 -0.11 -32.09 -3.94
CA ASN A 538 -0.09 -30.90 -4.76
C ASN A 538 0.35 -29.70 -3.91
N ALA A 539 1.14 -28.80 -4.51
CA ALA A 539 1.60 -27.60 -3.82
C ALA A 539 1.37 -26.34 -4.66
N VAL A 540 1.03 -25.26 -3.95
CA VAL A 540 0.98 -23.90 -4.50
C VAL A 540 2.13 -23.10 -3.91
N PHE A 541 2.89 -22.43 -4.78
CA PHE A 541 4.13 -21.76 -4.40
C PHE A 541 4.47 -20.58 -5.31
N SER A 542 5.35 -19.70 -4.86
CA SER A 542 6.17 -18.82 -5.69
C SER A 542 7.59 -19.36 -5.76
N ILE A 543 8.30 -19.06 -6.85
CA ILE A 543 9.72 -19.41 -7.01
C ILE A 543 10.54 -18.27 -6.46
N ASP A 544 11.52 -18.60 -5.61
CA ASP A 544 12.41 -17.64 -4.98
C ASP A 544 13.86 -18.13 -5.02
N GLU A 545 14.81 -17.29 -4.69
CA GLU A 545 16.21 -17.66 -4.48
C GLU A 545 16.53 -17.66 -2.99
N ASN A 546 17.22 -18.70 -2.56
CA ASN A 546 17.77 -18.82 -1.21
C ASN A 546 19.28 -18.68 -1.26
N GLU A 547 19.82 -17.65 -0.62
CA GLU A 547 21.27 -17.47 -0.46
C GLU A 547 21.69 -18.02 0.91
N TRP A 548 22.56 -19.02 0.89
CA TRP A 548 23.15 -19.59 2.09
C TRP A 548 24.66 -19.72 1.94
N GLN A 549 25.41 -19.06 2.81
CA GLN A 549 26.88 -19.05 2.78
C GLN A 549 27.48 -18.69 1.40
N GLY A 550 26.86 -17.73 0.72
CA GLY A 550 27.28 -17.29 -0.62
C GLY A 550 26.81 -18.17 -1.78
N ASN A 551 26.15 -19.31 -1.50
CA ASN A 551 25.56 -20.17 -2.53
C ASN A 551 24.09 -19.78 -2.76
N VAL A 552 23.74 -19.49 -4.00
CA VAL A 552 22.36 -19.18 -4.42
C VAL A 552 21.73 -20.42 -5.02
N SER A 553 20.56 -20.82 -4.52
CA SER A 553 19.78 -21.95 -5.02
C SER A 553 18.32 -21.54 -5.20
N LEU A 554 17.64 -22.15 -6.19
CA LEU A 554 16.20 -21.97 -6.37
C LEU A 554 15.45 -22.67 -5.23
N GLN A 555 14.42 -22.04 -4.73
CA GLN A 555 13.59 -22.53 -3.63
C GLN A 555 12.11 -22.28 -3.92
N LEU A 556 11.25 -23.23 -3.56
CA LEU A 556 9.80 -23.05 -3.55
C LEU A 556 9.38 -22.38 -2.25
N LYS A 557 8.81 -21.19 -2.34
CA LYS A 557 8.14 -20.53 -1.21
C LYS A 557 6.68 -20.95 -1.20
N LEU A 558 6.37 -21.96 -0.40
CA LEU A 558 5.05 -22.59 -0.34
C LEU A 558 4.01 -21.61 0.19
N LYS A 559 2.83 -21.64 -0.43
CA LYS A 559 1.63 -20.90 0.00
C LYS A 559 0.56 -21.85 0.55
N ASP A 560 0.46 -23.04 0.01
CA ASP A 560 -0.45 -24.09 0.49
C ASP A 560 -0.06 -25.48 -0.06
N ILE A 561 -0.54 -26.55 0.58
CA ILE A 561 -0.34 -27.96 0.20
C ILE A 561 -1.65 -28.72 0.41
N LYS A 562 -1.99 -29.60 -0.54
CA LYS A 562 -3.13 -30.52 -0.47
C LYS A 562 -2.74 -31.91 -0.95
#